data_7133bfdefb56fce86d8025ccd9b494af
#
_entry.id   7133bfdefb56fce86d8025ccd9b494af
#
_cell.length_a   1.000
_cell.length_b   1.000
_cell.length_c   1.000
_cell.angle_alpha   90.00
_cell.angle_beta   90.00
_cell.angle_gamma   90.00
#
_symmetry.space_group_name_H-M   'P 1'
#
loop_
_entity.id
_entity.type
_entity.pdbx_description
1 polymer ?
#
loop_
_entity_poly.entity_id
_entity_poly.type
_entity_poly.pdbx_seq_one_letter_code
_entity_poly.pdbx_strand_id
1 'polypeptide(L)'
;MRLLVLLTALLTAGPLAAEPVDFTLENLDGEAVSLSDFRGKWVIVNYWATWCPPCLEEIPDLVQLYEDNRDTLVVLGVDFEEVNTEYLREFVDSHFMTYPVVRSEPLPVTPLGPVLGLPTTYIISPEGERVARQEGPVTREAIETYLERKRGEAGDPAAKSADAASP
;
A
#
# COMPACT_ATOMS: atom_id res chain seq x y z
N MET A 1 -57.61 24.67 18.94
CA MET A 1 -56.28 24.50 19.56
C MET A 1 -55.55 23.50 18.70
N ARG A 2 -54.68 23.97 17.73
CA ARG A 2 -53.95 23.13 16.76
C ARG A 2 -52.58 22.81 17.30
N LEU A 3 -52.33 21.55 17.61
CA LEU A 3 -51.04 21.06 18.11
C LEU A 3 -50.07 20.91 16.92
N LEU A 4 -49.04 21.77 16.84
CA LEU A 4 -47.99 21.73 15.86
C LEU A 4 -46.95 20.71 16.32
N VAL A 5 -46.90 19.51 15.71
CA VAL A 5 -45.84 18.53 15.97
C VAL A 5 -44.64 18.91 15.12
N LEU A 6 -43.58 19.46 15.72
CA LEU A 6 -42.29 19.71 15.10
C LEU A 6 -41.53 18.38 15.02
N LEU A 7 -41.46 17.81 13.84
CA LEU A 7 -40.65 16.61 13.52
C LEU A 7 -39.18 17.06 13.34
N THR A 8 -38.35 16.94 14.39
CA THR A 8 -36.91 17.18 14.33
C THR A 8 -36.27 15.99 13.62
N ALA A 9 -35.91 16.17 12.36
CA ALA A 9 -35.09 15.21 11.63
C ALA A 9 -33.66 15.23 12.21
N LEU A 10 -33.28 14.16 12.90
CA LEU A 10 -31.93 13.93 13.37
C LEU A 10 -31.08 13.52 12.15
N LEU A 11 -30.31 14.47 11.58
CA LEU A 11 -29.29 14.14 10.59
C LEU A 11 -28.16 13.37 11.30
N THR A 12 -28.13 12.07 11.15
CA THR A 12 -26.97 11.24 11.52
C THR A 12 -25.89 11.46 10.45
N ALA A 13 -24.94 12.35 10.74
CA ALA A 13 -23.69 12.43 9.97
C ALA A 13 -22.91 11.13 10.20
N GLY A 14 -22.94 10.21 9.24
CA GLY A 14 -22.06 9.04 9.23
C GLY A 14 -20.60 9.49 9.14
N PRO A 15 -19.63 8.66 9.56
CA PRO A 15 -18.22 8.96 9.38
C PRO A 15 -17.95 9.20 7.89
N LEU A 16 -17.29 10.32 7.58
CA LEU A 16 -16.84 10.64 6.24
C LEU A 16 -15.68 9.68 5.93
N ALA A 17 -15.97 8.57 5.27
CA ALA A 17 -14.94 7.68 4.75
C ALA A 17 -14.11 8.47 3.72
N ALA A 18 -12.78 8.35 3.77
CA ALA A 18 -11.93 8.91 2.74
C ALA A 18 -12.24 8.21 1.40
N GLU A 19 -12.28 8.98 0.30
CA GLU A 19 -12.53 8.35 -1.00
C GLU A 19 -11.38 7.41 -1.36
N PRO A 20 -11.69 6.21 -1.91
CA PRO A 20 -10.68 5.27 -2.36
C PRO A 20 -9.78 5.91 -3.43
N VAL A 21 -8.47 5.74 -3.28
CA VAL A 21 -7.50 6.20 -4.28
C VAL A 21 -7.37 5.13 -5.36
N ASP A 22 -7.26 5.56 -6.61
CA ASP A 22 -6.93 4.67 -7.72
C ASP A 22 -5.95 5.33 -8.70
N PHE A 23 -5.14 4.51 -9.34
CA PHE A 23 -4.24 4.88 -10.45
C PHE A 23 -3.87 3.61 -11.22
N THR A 24 -3.43 3.79 -12.45
CA THR A 24 -2.97 2.69 -13.31
C THR A 24 -1.55 3.00 -13.80
N LEU A 25 -0.66 2.02 -13.67
CA LEU A 25 0.71 2.04 -14.19
C LEU A 25 0.97 0.80 -15.04
N GLU A 26 2.04 0.79 -15.81
CA GLU A 26 2.44 -0.37 -16.60
C GLU A 26 3.45 -1.23 -15.83
N ASN A 27 3.28 -2.55 -15.88
CA ASN A 27 4.29 -3.49 -15.40
C ASN A 27 5.44 -3.63 -16.42
N LEU A 28 6.42 -4.48 -16.11
CA LEU A 28 7.58 -4.68 -16.98
C LEU A 28 7.25 -5.35 -18.30
N ASP A 29 6.06 -5.95 -18.43
CA ASP A 29 5.57 -6.59 -19.67
C ASP A 29 4.69 -5.64 -20.51
N GLY A 30 4.50 -4.39 -20.05
CA GLY A 30 3.66 -3.40 -20.70
C GLY A 30 2.17 -3.58 -20.42
N GLU A 31 1.80 -4.40 -19.44
CA GLU A 31 0.43 -4.61 -19.03
C GLU A 31 0.02 -3.55 -17.99
N ALA A 32 -1.21 -3.08 -18.13
CA ALA A 32 -1.79 -2.13 -17.18
C ALA A 32 -2.09 -2.81 -15.84
N VAL A 33 -1.62 -2.21 -14.74
CA VAL A 33 -1.89 -2.64 -13.36
C VAL A 33 -2.52 -1.47 -12.63
N SER A 34 -3.72 -1.68 -12.13
CA SER A 34 -4.48 -0.67 -11.37
C SER A 34 -4.44 -0.97 -9.88
N LEU A 35 -4.38 0.06 -9.05
CA LEU A 35 -4.44 -0.12 -7.60
C LEU A 35 -5.77 -0.79 -7.18
N SER A 36 -6.84 -0.55 -7.93
CA SER A 36 -8.14 -1.19 -7.73
C SER A 36 -8.16 -2.70 -7.96
N ASP A 37 -7.19 -3.27 -8.69
CA ASP A 37 -7.07 -4.71 -8.90
C ASP A 37 -6.77 -5.47 -7.60
N PHE A 38 -6.27 -4.75 -6.59
CA PHE A 38 -5.89 -5.31 -5.29
C PHE A 38 -6.91 -5.02 -4.17
N ARG A 39 -8.13 -4.61 -4.50
CA ARG A 39 -9.18 -4.40 -3.49
C ARG A 39 -9.41 -5.67 -2.66
N GLY A 40 -9.66 -5.49 -1.37
CA GLY A 40 -9.76 -6.58 -0.40
C GLY A 40 -8.41 -7.01 0.21
N LYS A 41 -7.29 -6.47 -0.28
CA LYS A 41 -5.95 -6.70 0.28
C LYS A 41 -5.33 -5.38 0.76
N TRP A 42 -4.46 -5.48 1.74
CA TRP A 42 -3.53 -4.39 2.04
C TRP A 42 -2.55 -4.21 0.88
N VAL A 43 -2.26 -2.97 0.50
CA VAL A 43 -1.24 -2.70 -0.55
C VAL A 43 -0.15 -1.81 0.03
N ILE A 44 1.09 -2.30 -0.06
CA ILE A 44 2.29 -1.56 0.29
C ILE A 44 2.87 -1.03 -1.02
N VAL A 45 2.62 0.24 -1.32
CA VAL A 45 3.13 0.89 -2.53
C VAL A 45 4.47 1.54 -2.18
N ASN A 46 5.55 0.95 -2.68
CA ASN A 46 6.91 1.36 -2.38
C ASN A 46 7.54 2.01 -3.63
N TYR A 47 7.85 3.31 -3.54
CA TYR A 47 8.58 4.05 -4.57
C TYR A 47 10.07 3.90 -4.34
N TRP A 48 10.79 3.39 -5.34
CA TRP A 48 12.20 3.04 -5.26
C TRP A 48 12.94 3.30 -6.57
N ALA A 49 14.27 3.13 -6.59
CA ALA A 49 15.10 3.20 -7.79
C ALA A 49 16.31 2.29 -7.66
N THR A 50 16.89 1.87 -8.80
CA THR A 50 18.05 0.95 -8.83
C THR A 50 19.32 1.55 -8.23
N TRP A 51 19.47 2.87 -8.29
CA TRP A 51 20.60 3.63 -7.77
C TRP A 51 20.46 4.08 -6.31
N CYS A 52 19.38 3.70 -5.63
CA CYS A 52 19.05 4.17 -4.29
C CYS A 52 19.49 3.15 -3.22
N PRO A 53 20.64 3.35 -2.51
CA PRO A 53 21.14 2.34 -1.56
C PRO A 53 20.14 1.95 -0.47
N PRO A 54 19.45 2.89 0.24
CA PRO A 54 18.49 2.49 1.26
C PRO A 54 17.25 1.75 0.68
N CYS A 55 16.92 1.95 -0.61
CA CYS A 55 15.88 1.17 -1.27
C CYS A 55 16.30 -0.28 -1.43
N LEU A 56 17.58 -0.52 -1.75
CA LEU A 56 18.11 -1.87 -1.94
C LEU A 56 18.20 -2.64 -0.62
N GLU A 57 18.45 -1.94 0.47
CA GLU A 57 18.50 -2.54 1.81
C GLU A 57 17.14 -3.07 2.27
N GLU A 58 16.02 -2.47 1.87
CA GLU A 58 14.67 -2.89 2.28
C GLU A 58 14.06 -3.99 1.38
N ILE A 59 14.61 -4.25 0.17
CA ILE A 59 14.06 -5.26 -0.77
C ILE A 59 13.87 -6.63 -0.11
N PRO A 60 14.84 -7.21 0.63
CA PRO A 60 14.64 -8.52 1.25
C PRO A 60 13.46 -8.57 2.23
N ASP A 61 13.27 -7.51 3.01
CA ASP A 61 12.15 -7.39 3.95
C ASP A 61 10.81 -7.33 3.22
N LEU A 62 10.75 -6.55 2.12
CA LEU A 62 9.55 -6.45 1.29
C LEU A 62 9.23 -7.75 0.55
N VAL A 63 10.24 -8.49 0.09
CA VAL A 63 10.07 -9.82 -0.51
C VAL A 63 9.47 -10.78 0.50
N GLN A 64 10.04 -10.89 1.70
CA GLN A 64 9.53 -11.77 2.74
C GLN A 64 8.12 -11.39 3.18
N LEU A 65 7.86 -10.09 3.37
CA LEU A 65 6.53 -9.58 3.70
C LEU A 65 5.49 -10.02 2.66
N TYR A 66 5.81 -9.88 1.38
CA TYR A 66 4.93 -10.28 0.29
C TYR A 66 4.71 -11.79 0.25
N GLU A 67 5.78 -12.59 0.34
CA GLU A 67 5.70 -14.05 0.23
C GLU A 67 4.89 -14.69 1.36
N ASP A 68 5.04 -14.18 2.58
CA ASP A 68 4.34 -14.72 3.74
C ASP A 68 2.88 -14.26 3.83
N ASN A 69 2.48 -13.23 3.08
CA ASN A 69 1.15 -12.60 3.20
C ASN A 69 0.37 -12.51 1.87
N ARG A 70 0.71 -13.28 0.83
CA ARG A 70 0.15 -13.16 -0.54
C ARG A 70 -1.38 -13.16 -0.61
N ASP A 71 -2.06 -13.80 0.34
CA ASP A 71 -3.52 -13.87 0.37
C ASP A 71 -4.17 -12.57 0.84
N THR A 72 -3.49 -11.81 1.69
CA THR A 72 -4.05 -10.64 2.39
C THR A 72 -3.31 -9.33 2.10
N LEU A 73 -2.14 -9.41 1.45
CA LEU A 73 -1.28 -8.25 1.20
C LEU A 73 -0.61 -8.34 -0.17
N VAL A 74 -0.42 -7.21 -0.79
CA VAL A 74 0.42 -7.02 -1.98
C VAL A 74 1.47 -5.97 -1.69
N VAL A 75 2.72 -6.25 -2.07
CA VAL A 75 3.75 -5.22 -2.25
C VAL A 75 3.73 -4.82 -3.72
N LEU A 76 3.57 -3.54 -4.01
CA LEU A 76 3.66 -2.97 -5.35
C LEU A 76 4.90 -2.07 -5.41
N GLY A 77 5.97 -2.57 -6.00
CA GLY A 77 7.20 -1.80 -6.22
C GLY A 77 7.01 -0.85 -7.40
N VAL A 78 7.10 0.45 -7.15
CA VAL A 78 7.02 1.48 -8.19
C VAL A 78 8.42 1.94 -8.52
N ASP A 79 8.96 1.51 -9.66
CA ASP A 79 10.19 2.04 -10.20
C ASP A 79 9.98 3.52 -10.55
N PHE A 80 10.78 4.38 -9.89
CA PHE A 80 10.61 5.82 -9.90
C PHE A 80 11.84 6.51 -10.50
N GLU A 81 12.22 6.05 -11.68
CA GLU A 81 13.35 6.56 -12.47
C GLU A 81 13.14 6.37 -13.97
N GLU A 82 13.92 7.08 -14.76
CA GLU A 82 13.98 6.88 -16.21
C GLU A 82 15.09 5.88 -16.54
N VAL A 83 14.75 4.61 -16.66
CA VAL A 83 15.68 3.52 -16.95
C VAL A 83 15.15 2.61 -18.06
N ASN A 84 16.04 1.91 -18.76
CA ASN A 84 15.67 0.94 -19.77
C ASN A 84 14.96 -0.27 -19.13
N THR A 85 13.84 -0.72 -19.73
CA THR A 85 13.01 -1.81 -19.19
C THR A 85 13.76 -3.13 -19.08
N GLU A 86 14.65 -3.45 -20.02
CA GLU A 86 15.44 -4.69 -20.00
C GLU A 86 16.44 -4.68 -18.84
N TYR A 87 17.12 -3.55 -18.61
CA TYR A 87 18.00 -3.37 -17.45
C TYR A 87 17.22 -3.51 -16.15
N LEU A 88 16.03 -2.88 -16.06
CA LEU A 88 15.19 -2.96 -14.87
C LEU A 88 14.73 -4.40 -14.59
N ARG A 89 14.39 -5.15 -15.64
CA ARG A 89 14.01 -6.57 -15.53
C ARG A 89 15.17 -7.41 -14.98
N GLU A 90 16.38 -7.26 -15.55
CA GLU A 90 17.58 -7.95 -15.06
C GLU A 90 17.89 -7.58 -13.60
N PHE A 91 17.66 -6.31 -13.23
CA PHE A 91 17.84 -5.86 -11.87
C PHE A 91 16.84 -6.52 -10.90
N VAL A 92 15.56 -6.52 -11.23
CA VAL A 92 14.48 -7.19 -10.48
C VAL A 92 14.78 -8.67 -10.27
N ASP A 93 15.19 -9.37 -11.33
CA ASP A 93 15.54 -10.78 -11.28
C ASP A 93 16.78 -11.04 -10.40
N SER A 94 17.82 -10.23 -10.54
CA SER A 94 19.06 -10.38 -9.77
C SER A 94 18.91 -10.08 -8.29
N HIS A 95 17.92 -9.28 -7.91
CA HIS A 95 17.58 -8.96 -6.53
C HIS A 95 16.44 -9.82 -5.97
N PHE A 96 15.99 -10.83 -6.73
CA PHE A 96 14.92 -11.77 -6.31
C PHE A 96 13.63 -11.08 -5.89
N MET A 97 13.27 -9.97 -6.54
CA MET A 97 12.03 -9.25 -6.25
C MET A 97 10.84 -10.05 -6.79
N THR A 98 10.13 -10.75 -5.90
CA THR A 98 9.02 -11.64 -6.26
C THR A 98 7.65 -10.96 -6.29
N TYR A 99 7.58 -9.72 -5.84
CA TYR A 99 6.37 -8.89 -5.85
C TYR A 99 6.23 -8.13 -7.18
N PRO A 100 5.01 -7.69 -7.54
CA PRO A 100 4.77 -6.89 -8.74
C PRO A 100 5.60 -5.60 -8.78
N VAL A 101 6.24 -5.33 -9.92
CA VAL A 101 6.96 -4.09 -10.20
C VAL A 101 6.27 -3.38 -11.35
N VAL A 102 5.97 -2.10 -11.14
CA VAL A 102 5.39 -1.18 -12.14
C VAL A 102 6.28 0.05 -12.30
N ARG A 103 6.08 0.79 -13.38
CA ARG A 103 6.91 1.93 -13.73
C ARG A 103 6.14 3.24 -13.62
N SER A 104 6.79 4.26 -13.10
CA SER A 104 6.26 5.62 -13.05
C SER A 104 7.33 6.63 -13.41
N GLU A 105 6.95 7.72 -14.08
CA GLU A 105 7.82 8.87 -14.20
C GLU A 105 8.13 9.48 -12.82
N PRO A 106 9.37 9.95 -12.60
CA PRO A 106 9.79 10.52 -11.31
C PRO A 106 9.22 11.93 -11.10
N LEU A 107 7.92 12.03 -10.89
CA LEU A 107 7.21 13.26 -10.59
C LEU A 107 7.15 13.52 -9.09
N PRO A 108 7.35 14.77 -8.61
CA PRO A 108 7.37 15.06 -7.18
C PRO A 108 6.02 14.87 -6.49
N VAL A 109 4.94 14.79 -7.25
CA VAL A 109 3.58 14.51 -6.75
C VAL A 109 2.94 13.42 -7.58
N THR A 110 2.53 12.35 -6.91
CA THR A 110 1.85 11.18 -7.49
C THR A 110 0.37 11.15 -7.06
N PRO A 111 -0.47 10.28 -7.62
CA PRO A 111 -1.85 10.11 -7.15
C PRO A 111 -1.96 9.77 -5.65
N LEU A 112 -0.94 9.15 -5.06
CA LEU A 112 -0.89 8.87 -3.63
C LEU A 112 -0.40 10.05 -2.79
N GLY A 113 0.24 11.04 -3.42
CA GLY A 113 0.80 12.22 -2.75
C GLY A 113 2.26 12.46 -3.10
N PRO A 114 2.98 13.30 -2.31
CA PRO A 114 4.34 13.69 -2.63
C PRO A 114 5.34 12.55 -2.45
N VAL A 115 6.27 12.42 -3.42
CA VAL A 115 7.47 11.58 -3.35
C VAL A 115 8.68 12.50 -3.48
N LEU A 116 9.18 12.99 -2.34
CA LEU A 116 10.25 13.99 -2.28
C LEU A 116 11.64 13.36 -2.09
N GLY A 117 11.69 12.07 -1.82
CA GLY A 117 12.90 11.27 -1.64
C GLY A 117 12.59 9.78 -1.71
N LEU A 118 13.62 8.97 -1.93
CA LEU A 118 13.49 7.52 -2.01
C LEU A 118 14.25 6.84 -0.84
N PRO A 119 13.72 5.73 -0.34
CA PRO A 119 12.40 5.19 -0.65
C PRO A 119 11.26 6.00 -0.02
N THR A 120 10.07 5.94 -0.61
CA THR A 120 8.83 6.43 -0.01
C THR A 120 7.77 5.34 -0.11
N THR A 121 7.19 4.96 1.01
CA THR A 121 6.19 3.90 1.09
C THR A 121 4.83 4.44 1.49
N TYR A 122 3.79 4.09 0.74
CA TYR A 122 2.40 4.32 1.10
C TYR A 122 1.72 3.01 1.47
N ILE A 123 0.85 3.05 2.49
CA ILE A 123 0.02 1.90 2.87
C ILE A 123 -1.42 2.20 2.52
N ILE A 124 -2.02 1.28 1.78
CA ILE A 124 -3.40 1.36 1.30
C ILE A 124 -4.20 0.26 1.98
N SER A 125 -5.36 0.62 2.52
CA SER A 125 -6.28 -0.34 3.14
C SER A 125 -6.97 -1.24 2.11
N PRO A 126 -7.60 -2.35 2.53
CA PRO A 126 -8.40 -3.21 1.64
C PRO A 126 -9.53 -2.47 0.90
N GLU A 127 -10.04 -1.39 1.50
CA GLU A 127 -11.07 -0.52 0.91
C GLU A 127 -10.49 0.44 -0.14
N GLY A 128 -9.15 0.56 -0.20
CA GLY A 128 -8.44 1.45 -1.12
C GLY A 128 -8.13 2.82 -0.54
N GLU A 129 -8.22 3.01 0.75
CA GLU A 129 -7.91 4.26 1.41
C GLU A 129 -6.40 4.35 1.69
N ARG A 130 -5.79 5.50 1.43
CA ARG A 130 -4.42 5.78 1.84
C ARG A 130 -4.40 6.04 3.36
N VAL A 131 -3.85 5.09 4.13
CA VAL A 131 -3.87 5.11 5.60
C VAL A 131 -2.53 5.47 6.24
N ALA A 132 -1.41 5.35 5.51
CA ALA A 132 -0.10 5.78 6.00
C ALA A 132 0.83 6.19 4.87
N ARG A 133 1.88 6.94 5.23
CA ARG A 133 3.04 7.29 4.41
C ARG A 133 4.29 7.26 5.28
N GLN A 134 5.34 6.64 4.77
CA GLN A 134 6.67 6.64 5.37
C GLN A 134 7.70 7.15 4.36
N GLU A 135 8.52 8.10 4.74
CA GLU A 135 9.73 8.50 4.03
C GLU A 135 10.93 7.78 4.64
N GLY A 136 11.85 7.34 3.80
CA GLY A 136 12.97 6.50 4.20
C GLY A 136 12.60 5.02 4.29
N PRO A 137 13.59 4.15 4.53
CA PRO A 137 13.44 2.71 4.47
C PRO A 137 12.44 2.19 5.51
N VAL A 138 11.78 1.09 5.15
CA VAL A 138 10.84 0.36 6.00
C VAL A 138 11.40 -1.03 6.30
N THR A 139 10.96 -1.63 7.40
CA THR A 139 11.24 -3.03 7.71
C THR A 139 9.94 -3.83 7.69
N ARG A 140 10.06 -5.13 7.43
CA ARG A 140 8.95 -6.06 7.54
C ARG A 140 8.22 -5.93 8.87
N GLU A 141 8.96 -5.97 9.98
CA GLU A 141 8.41 -5.89 11.34
C GLU A 141 7.62 -4.61 11.57
N ALA A 142 8.13 -3.45 11.10
CA ALA A 142 7.44 -2.18 11.24
C ALA A 142 6.10 -2.16 10.50
N ILE A 143 6.07 -2.71 9.28
CA ILE A 143 4.83 -2.81 8.49
C ILE A 143 3.84 -3.78 9.16
N GLU A 144 4.27 -4.99 9.54
CA GLU A 144 3.43 -5.99 10.20
C GLU A 144 2.82 -5.43 11.48
N THR A 145 3.62 -4.81 12.35
CA THR A 145 3.14 -4.14 13.58
C THR A 145 2.09 -3.06 13.29
N TYR A 146 2.30 -2.27 12.24
CA TYR A 146 1.33 -1.25 11.84
C TYR A 146 0.01 -1.88 11.38
N LEU A 147 0.08 -2.93 10.56
CA LEU A 147 -1.11 -3.61 10.02
C LEU A 147 -1.91 -4.33 11.11
N GLU A 148 -1.24 -4.98 12.07
CA GLU A 148 -1.87 -5.63 13.22
C GLU A 148 -2.66 -4.62 14.05
N ARG A 149 -2.06 -3.48 14.36
CA ARG A 149 -2.74 -2.38 15.05
C ARG A 149 -3.98 -1.92 14.30
N LYS A 150 -3.88 -1.74 12.98
CA LYS A 150 -5.01 -1.29 12.15
C LYS A 150 -6.14 -2.31 12.07
N ARG A 151 -5.82 -3.60 11.98
CA ARG A 151 -6.81 -4.69 12.03
C ARG A 151 -7.53 -4.72 13.39
N GLY A 152 -6.79 -4.51 14.48
CA GLY A 152 -7.35 -4.44 15.84
C GLY A 152 -8.29 -3.23 16.01
N GLU A 153 -7.95 -2.06 15.48
CA GLU A 153 -8.80 -0.86 15.49
C GLU A 153 -10.09 -1.05 14.67
N ALA A 154 -10.02 -1.74 13.55
CA ALA A 154 -11.18 -2.04 12.69
C ALA A 154 -12.12 -3.13 13.26
N GLY A 155 -11.76 -3.80 14.33
CA GLY A 155 -12.55 -4.90 14.91
C GLY A 155 -12.58 -6.17 14.06
N ASP A 156 -11.59 -6.37 13.20
CA ASP A 156 -11.48 -7.50 12.27
C ASP A 156 -11.38 -8.82 13.04
N PRO A 157 -12.28 -9.81 12.78
CA PRO A 157 -12.25 -11.13 13.43
C PRO A 157 -10.96 -11.93 13.17
N ALA A 158 -10.19 -11.63 12.12
CA ALA A 158 -8.91 -12.27 11.83
C ALA A 158 -7.81 -11.92 12.85
N ALA A 159 -7.87 -10.73 13.48
CA ALA A 159 -6.93 -10.33 14.53
C ALA A 159 -7.06 -11.15 15.82
N LYS A 160 -8.25 -11.70 16.11
CA LYS A 160 -8.50 -12.51 17.31
C LYS A 160 -7.93 -13.93 17.22
N SER A 161 -7.64 -14.44 16.03
CA SER A 161 -7.12 -15.81 15.87
C SER A 161 -5.60 -15.90 16.07
N ALA A 162 -4.85 -14.81 15.88
CA ALA A 162 -3.40 -14.77 16.07
C ALA A 162 -3.01 -14.74 17.56
N ASP A 163 -3.78 -14.06 18.41
CA ASP A 163 -3.52 -13.96 19.86
C ASP A 163 -3.89 -15.25 20.62
N ALA A 164 -4.70 -16.13 20.02
CA ALA A 164 -5.10 -17.41 20.61
C ALA A 164 -4.11 -18.56 20.35
N ALA A 165 -3.07 -18.36 19.56
CA ALA A 165 -2.10 -19.39 19.14
C ALA A 165 -0.72 -19.27 19.80
N SER A 166 -0.53 -18.37 20.78
CA SER A 166 0.69 -18.33 21.59
C SER A 166 0.53 -19.20 22.84
N PRO A 167 1.44 -20.17 23.05
CA PRO A 167 1.40 -21.10 24.19
C PRO A 167 1.82 -20.42 25.50
#